data_cc38caf78956921c82a4b91c10ea5703
#
_entry.id   cc38caf78956921c82a4b91c10ea5703
#
_cell.length_a   1.000
_cell.length_b   1.000
_cell.length_c   1.000
_cell.angle_alpha   90.00
_cell.angle_beta   90.00
_cell.angle_gamma   90.00
#
_symmetry.space_group_name_H-M   'P 1'
#
loop_
_entity.id
_entity.type
_entity.pdbx_description
1 polymer ?
#
loop_
_entity_poly.entity_id
_entity_poly.type
_entity_poly.pdbx_seq_one_letter_code
_entity_poly.pdbx_strand_id
1 'polypeptide(L)'
;IAAGCNIITTSNYYATPLILNGMGKKYNYLELTKVAIELAQKAVDSKNKNVMIAGSFPPINISFRPDLIPSNNQLIDFYSSISELYINNVDLILCETIASIQEAQIASKIALENFHRVWLSWTVRGIDFKLLPSKELLSDAVKNLSKTRIEYQLVNCAHADLTTEAIKILKEHTDNFGAYANSSIYDPSKDSLENYESVDEIHHHHSNEINCSDYLKHVTECIALGAKVVGGCFTTRPE
;
A
#
# COMPACT_ATOMS: atom_id res chain seq x y z
N ILE A 1 -11.05 -2.04 -14.06
CA ILE A 1 -11.68 -3.30 -14.55
C ILE A 1 -11.71 -3.34 -16.08
N ALA A 2 -12.14 -2.26 -16.74
CA ALA A 2 -12.18 -2.23 -18.22
C ALA A 2 -10.79 -2.46 -18.86
N ALA A 3 -9.74 -1.95 -18.23
CA ALA A 3 -8.33 -2.13 -18.64
C ALA A 3 -7.76 -3.54 -18.38
N GLY A 4 -8.52 -4.46 -17.80
CA GLY A 4 -8.11 -5.85 -17.61
C GLY A 4 -7.42 -6.16 -16.27
N CYS A 5 -7.59 -5.33 -15.25
CA CYS A 5 -7.06 -5.65 -13.91
C CYS A 5 -7.74 -6.91 -13.34
N ASN A 6 -6.98 -7.69 -12.55
CA ASN A 6 -7.47 -8.87 -11.86
C ASN A 6 -7.91 -8.57 -10.42
N ILE A 7 -7.45 -7.45 -9.87
CA ILE A 7 -7.71 -7.01 -8.50
C ILE A 7 -7.98 -5.53 -8.51
N ILE A 8 -8.96 -5.09 -7.74
CA ILE A 8 -9.17 -3.67 -7.39
C ILE A 8 -9.13 -3.52 -5.88
N THR A 9 -8.68 -2.37 -5.41
CA THR A 9 -8.61 -2.06 -3.98
C THR A 9 -9.74 -1.11 -3.59
N THR A 10 -10.29 -1.26 -2.39
CA THR A 10 -11.29 -0.33 -1.85
C THR A 10 -10.69 1.07 -1.65
N SER A 11 -11.44 2.11 -2.01
CA SER A 11 -10.93 3.50 -2.08
C SER A 11 -11.03 4.26 -0.74
N ASN A 12 -10.61 3.62 0.36
CA ASN A 12 -10.66 4.19 1.71
C ASN A 12 -9.29 4.61 2.28
N TYR A 13 -8.26 4.76 1.44
CA TYR A 13 -6.89 4.99 1.89
C TYR A 13 -6.74 6.14 2.89
N TYR A 14 -7.37 7.28 2.64
CA TYR A 14 -7.37 8.43 3.55
C TYR A 14 -8.57 8.48 4.51
N ALA A 15 -9.45 7.49 4.48
CA ALA A 15 -10.56 7.39 5.42
C ALA A 15 -10.10 6.80 6.75
N THR A 16 -9.19 7.47 7.44
CA THR A 16 -8.69 7.08 8.76
C THR A 16 -9.03 8.13 9.81
N PRO A 17 -9.17 7.75 11.08
CA PRO A 17 -9.57 8.70 12.12
C PRO A 17 -8.57 9.85 12.30
N LEU A 18 -7.27 9.59 12.20
CA LEU A 18 -6.25 10.61 12.41
C LEU A 18 -6.16 11.60 11.25
N ILE A 19 -6.24 11.10 10.01
CA ILE A 19 -6.23 11.97 8.82
C ILE A 19 -7.48 12.83 8.76
N LEU A 20 -8.67 12.25 8.96
CA LEU A 20 -9.92 13.00 8.92
C LEU A 20 -9.98 14.08 10.01
N ASN A 21 -9.50 13.78 11.22
CA ASN A 21 -9.40 14.74 12.29
C ASN A 21 -8.41 15.87 11.96
N GLY A 22 -7.24 15.53 11.42
CA GLY A 22 -6.23 16.52 10.98
C GLY A 22 -6.75 17.47 9.90
N MET A 23 -7.59 16.98 9.01
CA MET A 23 -8.26 17.77 7.97
C MET A 23 -9.47 18.58 8.50
N GLY A 24 -9.80 18.50 9.79
CA GLY A 24 -10.99 19.11 10.37
C GLY A 24 -12.31 18.55 9.82
N LYS A 25 -12.29 17.34 9.23
CA LYS A 25 -13.46 16.71 8.65
C LYS A 25 -14.19 15.86 9.69
N LYS A 26 -15.49 16.09 9.82
CA LYS A 26 -16.38 15.35 10.73
C LYS A 26 -16.99 14.10 10.09
N TYR A 27 -16.27 13.48 9.15
CA TYR A 27 -16.72 12.25 8.54
C TYR A 27 -16.37 11.05 9.43
N ASN A 28 -17.26 10.08 9.46
CA ASN A 28 -16.99 8.81 10.12
C ASN A 28 -16.21 7.90 9.16
N TYR A 29 -15.00 7.51 9.54
CA TYR A 29 -14.14 6.67 8.72
C TYR A 29 -14.74 5.29 8.42
N LEU A 30 -15.54 4.72 9.35
CA LEU A 30 -16.22 3.44 9.12
C LEU A 30 -17.31 3.57 8.04
N GLU A 31 -18.07 4.67 8.05
CA GLU A 31 -19.08 4.92 7.01
C GLU A 31 -18.42 5.13 5.64
N LEU A 32 -17.31 5.85 5.58
CA LEU A 32 -16.55 6.03 4.33
C LEU A 32 -15.98 4.68 3.84
N THR A 33 -15.49 3.83 4.75
CA THR A 33 -15.02 2.49 4.40
C THR A 33 -16.14 1.61 3.85
N LYS A 34 -17.34 1.63 4.45
CA LYS A 34 -18.53 0.94 3.90
C LYS A 34 -18.86 1.39 2.48
N VAL A 35 -18.89 2.70 2.27
CA VAL A 35 -19.13 3.25 0.92
C VAL A 35 -18.06 2.79 -0.07
N ALA A 36 -16.79 2.76 0.33
CA ALA A 36 -15.70 2.27 -0.52
C ALA A 36 -15.87 0.79 -0.90
N ILE A 37 -16.31 -0.05 0.04
CA ILE A 37 -16.64 -1.47 -0.21
C ILE A 37 -17.76 -1.58 -1.23
N GLU A 38 -18.90 -0.89 -0.99
CA GLU A 38 -20.05 -0.93 -1.89
C GLU A 38 -19.70 -0.47 -3.32
N LEU A 39 -18.86 0.56 -3.44
CA LEU A 39 -18.41 1.04 -4.75
C LEU A 39 -17.55 0.00 -5.48
N ALA A 40 -16.66 -0.69 -4.76
CA ALA A 40 -15.85 -1.76 -5.32
C ALA A 40 -16.71 -2.93 -5.79
N GLN A 41 -17.68 -3.38 -4.97
CA GLN A 41 -18.62 -4.44 -5.31
C GLN A 41 -19.46 -4.07 -6.54
N LYS A 42 -20.07 -2.89 -6.56
CA LYS A 42 -20.83 -2.38 -7.72
C LYS A 42 -19.97 -2.33 -8.99
N ALA A 43 -18.70 -1.96 -8.88
CA ALA A 43 -17.78 -1.92 -10.03
C ALA A 43 -17.51 -3.33 -10.59
N VAL A 44 -17.33 -4.33 -9.74
CA VAL A 44 -17.14 -5.73 -10.16
C VAL A 44 -18.42 -6.26 -10.80
N ASP A 45 -19.56 -6.13 -10.15
CA ASP A 45 -20.86 -6.61 -10.62
C ASP A 45 -21.23 -6.03 -11.99
N SER A 46 -20.99 -4.71 -12.19
CA SER A 46 -21.33 -4.01 -13.43
C SER A 46 -20.57 -4.52 -14.67
N LYS A 47 -19.46 -5.24 -14.47
CA LYS A 47 -18.60 -5.73 -15.57
C LYS A 47 -18.69 -7.22 -15.79
N ASN A 48 -19.41 -7.94 -14.93
CA ASN A 48 -19.54 -9.41 -14.98
C ASN A 48 -18.19 -10.12 -15.18
N LYS A 49 -17.14 -9.63 -14.50
CA LYS A 49 -15.77 -10.14 -14.60
C LYS A 49 -15.34 -10.72 -13.27
N ASN A 50 -14.56 -11.78 -13.33
CA ASN A 50 -13.94 -12.40 -12.15
C ASN A 50 -12.74 -11.53 -11.67
N VAL A 51 -13.05 -10.41 -11.01
CA VAL A 51 -12.07 -9.46 -10.44
C VAL A 51 -12.20 -9.52 -8.93
N MET A 52 -11.08 -9.73 -8.26
CA MET A 52 -11.03 -9.76 -6.78
C MET A 52 -11.06 -8.35 -6.20
N ILE A 53 -11.66 -8.23 -5.03
CA ILE A 53 -11.67 -7.00 -4.23
C ILE A 53 -10.66 -7.16 -3.08
N ALA A 54 -9.67 -6.28 -3.04
CA ALA A 54 -8.76 -6.14 -1.91
C ALA A 54 -9.30 -5.08 -0.94
N GLY A 55 -9.54 -5.45 0.31
CA GLY A 55 -9.85 -4.49 1.37
C GLY A 55 -8.57 -3.77 1.80
N SER A 56 -8.54 -2.46 1.65
CA SER A 56 -7.38 -1.65 2.05
C SER A 56 -7.26 -1.53 3.56
N PHE A 57 -6.14 -1.97 4.11
CA PHE A 57 -5.64 -1.62 5.43
C PHE A 57 -4.56 -0.55 5.26
N PRO A 58 -4.94 0.73 5.18
CA PRO A 58 -3.99 1.82 4.99
C PRO A 58 -3.24 2.13 6.29
N PRO A 59 -2.11 2.86 6.24
CA PRO A 59 -1.53 3.48 7.43
C PRO A 59 -2.58 4.35 8.13
N ILE A 60 -2.62 4.28 9.47
CA ILE A 60 -3.63 5.03 10.24
C ILE A 60 -3.40 6.56 10.17
N ASN A 61 -2.19 6.98 9.85
CA ASN A 61 -1.79 8.38 9.71
C ASN A 61 -1.02 8.57 8.38
N ILE A 62 -0.34 9.70 8.23
CA ILE A 62 0.43 10.03 7.02
C ILE A 62 1.51 8.97 6.77
N SER A 63 1.51 8.38 5.58
CA SER A 63 2.23 7.15 5.23
C SER A 63 3.74 7.22 5.40
N PHE A 64 4.35 8.38 5.16
CA PHE A 64 5.81 8.53 5.20
C PHE A 64 6.31 9.14 6.51
N ARG A 65 5.45 9.21 7.53
CA ARG A 65 5.74 9.81 8.83
C ARG A 65 5.62 8.76 9.94
N PRO A 66 6.60 7.84 10.05
CA PRO A 66 6.61 6.82 11.10
C PRO A 66 6.69 7.41 12.52
N ASP A 67 7.16 8.64 12.65
CA ASP A 67 7.11 9.42 13.89
C ASP A 67 5.69 9.79 14.32
N LEU A 68 4.71 9.72 13.42
CA LEU A 68 3.29 9.96 13.70
C LEU A 68 2.48 8.68 13.89
N ILE A 69 3.11 7.50 13.91
CA ILE A 69 2.45 6.24 14.21
C ILE A 69 1.95 6.28 15.66
N PRO A 70 0.65 6.06 15.90
CA PRO A 70 0.10 6.17 17.23
C PRO A 70 0.44 4.93 18.10
N SER A 71 -0.10 4.88 19.31
CA SER A 71 0.07 3.75 20.20
C SER A 71 -0.48 2.44 19.61
N ASN A 72 0.06 1.31 20.07
CA ASN A 72 -0.40 -0.01 19.66
C ASN A 72 -1.91 -0.20 19.85
N ASN A 73 -2.48 0.33 20.92
CA ASN A 73 -3.93 0.22 21.16
C ASN A 73 -4.74 0.95 20.11
N GLN A 74 -4.31 2.13 19.68
CA GLN A 74 -5.00 2.87 18.62
C GLN A 74 -4.88 2.16 17.26
N LEU A 75 -3.73 1.52 16.97
CA LEU A 75 -3.57 0.67 15.79
C LEU A 75 -4.50 -0.54 15.84
N ILE A 76 -4.55 -1.23 16.98
CA ILE A 76 -5.42 -2.39 17.19
C ILE A 76 -6.88 -2.00 17.02
N ASP A 77 -7.33 -0.94 17.68
CA ASP A 77 -8.72 -0.47 17.61
C ASP A 77 -9.12 -0.12 16.17
N PHE A 78 -8.24 0.58 15.45
CA PHE A 78 -8.48 0.96 14.06
C PHE A 78 -8.58 -0.25 13.14
N TYR A 79 -7.54 -1.09 13.09
CA TYR A 79 -7.52 -2.23 12.19
C TYR A 79 -8.58 -3.27 12.53
N SER A 80 -8.90 -3.48 13.81
CA SER A 80 -10.02 -4.35 14.20
C SER A 80 -11.35 -3.82 13.69
N SER A 81 -11.61 -2.52 13.86
CA SER A 81 -12.86 -1.90 13.45
C SER A 81 -13.10 -1.97 11.93
N ILE A 82 -12.07 -1.73 11.10
CA ILE A 82 -12.22 -1.86 9.65
C ILE A 82 -12.22 -3.31 9.20
N SER A 83 -11.52 -4.21 9.91
CA SER A 83 -11.54 -5.66 9.64
C SER A 83 -12.96 -6.22 9.66
N GLU A 84 -13.75 -5.85 10.68
CA GLU A 84 -15.14 -6.29 10.80
C GLU A 84 -15.99 -5.93 9.58
N LEU A 85 -15.75 -4.76 8.97
CA LEU A 85 -16.48 -4.31 7.78
C LEU A 85 -16.13 -5.13 6.54
N TYR A 86 -14.94 -5.71 6.48
CA TYR A 86 -14.47 -6.46 5.32
C TYR A 86 -14.91 -7.93 5.33
N ILE A 87 -15.29 -8.50 6.47
CA ILE A 87 -15.72 -9.89 6.57
C ILE A 87 -16.87 -10.16 5.60
N ASN A 88 -16.71 -11.13 4.71
CA ASN A 88 -17.64 -11.51 3.63
C ASN A 88 -17.87 -10.43 2.55
N ASN A 89 -17.14 -9.33 2.57
CA ASN A 89 -17.31 -8.22 1.63
C ASN A 89 -16.12 -8.03 0.67
N VAL A 90 -14.98 -8.66 0.94
CA VAL A 90 -13.78 -8.59 0.11
C VAL A 90 -13.11 -9.96 0.01
N ASP A 91 -12.26 -10.17 -1.01
CA ASP A 91 -11.59 -11.44 -1.28
C ASP A 91 -10.26 -11.59 -0.55
N LEU A 92 -9.61 -10.47 -0.23
CA LEU A 92 -8.33 -10.43 0.49
C LEU A 92 -8.16 -9.10 1.22
N ILE A 93 -7.24 -9.06 2.18
CA ILE A 93 -6.79 -7.81 2.80
C ILE A 93 -5.44 -7.41 2.24
N LEU A 94 -5.29 -6.13 1.92
CA LEU A 94 -4.03 -5.51 1.51
C LEU A 94 -3.62 -4.48 2.57
N CYS A 95 -2.65 -4.85 3.43
CA CYS A 95 -1.96 -3.89 4.29
C CYS A 95 -1.00 -3.11 3.40
N GLU A 96 -1.36 -1.88 3.02
CA GLU A 96 -0.63 -1.14 1.98
C GLU A 96 0.16 0.06 2.51
N THR A 97 1.28 0.36 1.84
CA THR A 97 2.14 1.53 2.11
C THR A 97 2.68 1.56 3.55
N ILE A 98 2.98 0.39 4.08
CA ILE A 98 3.44 0.25 5.46
C ILE A 98 4.88 0.74 5.60
N ALA A 99 5.11 1.62 6.57
CA ALA A 99 6.37 2.36 6.74
C ALA A 99 7.21 1.89 7.93
N SER A 100 6.71 0.93 8.74
CA SER A 100 7.42 0.40 9.91
C SER A 100 7.08 -1.06 10.19
N ILE A 101 7.99 -1.78 10.83
CA ILE A 101 7.76 -3.17 11.27
C ILE A 101 6.65 -3.24 12.31
N GLN A 102 6.59 -2.28 13.23
CA GLN A 102 5.57 -2.22 14.28
C GLN A 102 4.15 -2.21 13.70
N GLU A 103 3.89 -1.31 12.75
CA GLU A 103 2.57 -1.20 12.12
C GLU A 103 2.25 -2.43 11.29
N ALA A 104 3.24 -2.95 10.54
CA ALA A 104 3.09 -4.19 9.77
C ALA A 104 2.67 -5.39 10.63
N GLN A 105 3.30 -5.56 11.79
CA GLN A 105 2.99 -6.66 12.71
C GLN A 105 1.56 -6.59 13.22
N ILE A 106 1.09 -5.40 13.60
CA ILE A 106 -0.25 -5.21 14.15
C ILE A 106 -1.31 -5.37 13.06
N ALA A 107 -1.14 -4.66 11.93
CA ALA A 107 -2.10 -4.72 10.82
C ALA A 107 -2.22 -6.15 10.26
N SER A 108 -1.10 -6.80 9.97
CA SER A 108 -1.11 -8.16 9.43
C SER A 108 -1.65 -9.19 10.42
N LYS A 109 -1.35 -9.06 11.71
CA LYS A 109 -1.88 -9.96 12.74
C LYS A 109 -3.41 -9.91 12.76
N ILE A 110 -4.00 -8.71 12.85
CA ILE A 110 -5.44 -8.52 12.87
C ILE A 110 -6.08 -9.03 11.57
N ALA A 111 -5.48 -8.74 10.42
CA ALA A 111 -5.96 -9.26 9.16
C ALA A 111 -5.97 -10.79 9.13
N LEU A 112 -4.90 -11.45 9.61
CA LEU A 112 -4.76 -12.91 9.62
C LEU A 112 -5.68 -13.62 10.62
N GLU A 113 -6.26 -12.91 11.57
CA GLU A 113 -7.27 -13.45 12.49
C GLU A 113 -8.61 -13.72 11.77
N ASN A 114 -8.94 -12.89 10.78
CA ASN A 114 -10.24 -12.93 10.10
C ASN A 114 -10.17 -13.37 8.63
N PHE A 115 -8.98 -13.31 8.00
CA PHE A 115 -8.82 -13.57 6.57
C PHE A 115 -7.76 -14.61 6.28
N HIS A 116 -8.02 -15.44 5.28
CA HIS A 116 -7.05 -16.44 4.79
C HIS A 116 -6.03 -15.84 3.80
N ARG A 117 -6.43 -14.80 3.07
CA ARG A 117 -5.59 -14.11 2.08
C ARG A 117 -5.25 -12.72 2.57
N VAL A 118 -4.02 -12.55 3.00
CA VAL A 118 -3.48 -11.27 3.47
C VAL A 118 -2.20 -10.97 2.71
N TRP A 119 -2.15 -9.80 2.09
CA TRP A 119 -1.00 -9.25 1.42
C TRP A 119 -0.48 -8.06 2.21
N LEU A 120 0.81 -7.88 2.20
CA LEU A 120 1.44 -6.74 2.87
C LEU A 120 2.36 -6.01 1.90
N SER A 121 2.23 -4.71 1.82
CA SER A 121 3.03 -3.87 0.95
C SER A 121 3.81 -2.83 1.73
N TRP A 122 5.11 -2.89 1.59
CA TRP A 122 6.05 -1.96 2.17
C TRP A 122 6.17 -0.71 1.31
N THR A 123 6.46 0.43 1.93
CA THR A 123 6.95 1.59 1.19
C THR A 123 8.41 1.83 1.54
N VAL A 124 9.18 2.24 0.53
CA VAL A 124 10.60 2.58 0.69
C VAL A 124 10.82 4.02 0.30
N ARG A 125 11.86 4.63 0.83
CA ARG A 125 12.10 6.04 0.61
C ARG A 125 13.58 6.38 0.48
N GLY A 126 13.79 7.49 -0.22
CA GLY A 126 15.10 8.10 -0.35
C GLY A 126 16.05 7.32 -1.24
N ILE A 127 17.25 7.80 -1.32
CA ILE A 127 18.35 7.19 -2.08
C ILE A 127 18.71 5.79 -1.56
N ASP A 128 18.42 5.53 -0.30
CA ASP A 128 18.62 4.21 0.30
C ASP A 128 17.31 3.42 0.32
N PHE A 129 16.90 2.92 -0.87
CA PHE A 129 15.74 2.06 -1.06
C PHE A 129 15.74 0.79 -0.19
N LYS A 130 16.82 0.52 0.53
CA LYS A 130 16.91 -0.57 1.49
C LYS A 130 16.24 -0.26 2.82
N LEU A 131 15.86 0.99 3.04
CA LEU A 131 15.23 1.45 4.26
C LEU A 131 13.74 1.74 4.06
N LEU A 132 12.98 1.42 5.10
CA LEU A 132 11.64 1.96 5.29
C LEU A 132 11.75 3.43 5.77
N PRO A 133 10.69 4.23 5.68
CA PRO A 133 10.67 5.58 6.27
C PRO A 133 11.03 5.61 7.76
N SER A 134 10.78 4.55 8.51
CA SER A 134 11.19 4.33 9.90
C SER A 134 12.69 4.18 10.11
N LYS A 135 13.48 4.09 9.02
CA LYS A 135 14.90 3.74 8.98
C LYS A 135 15.22 2.27 9.34
N GLU A 136 14.21 1.42 9.48
CA GLU A 136 14.39 -0.03 9.61
C GLU A 136 14.79 -0.61 8.25
N LEU A 137 15.66 -1.64 8.23
CA LEU A 137 16.05 -2.30 7.00
C LEU A 137 14.88 -3.07 6.40
N LEU A 138 14.62 -2.87 5.10
CA LEU A 138 13.58 -3.60 4.37
C LEU A 138 13.81 -5.13 4.46
N SER A 139 15.07 -5.59 4.38
CA SER A 139 15.41 -7.00 4.53
C SER A 139 15.00 -7.57 5.90
N ASP A 140 15.16 -6.79 6.97
CA ASP A 140 14.77 -7.22 8.31
C ASP A 140 13.24 -7.20 8.45
N ALA A 141 12.58 -6.22 7.87
CA ALA A 141 11.13 -6.13 7.83
C ALA A 141 10.51 -7.34 7.12
N VAL A 142 11.00 -7.69 5.95
CA VAL A 142 10.54 -8.86 5.18
C VAL A 142 10.76 -10.15 5.95
N LYS A 143 11.96 -10.34 6.53
CA LYS A 143 12.28 -11.52 7.36
C LYS A 143 11.42 -11.64 8.60
N ASN A 144 11.13 -10.53 9.26
CA ASN A 144 10.31 -10.49 10.46
C ASN A 144 8.93 -11.14 10.24
N LEU A 145 8.36 -10.94 9.05
CA LEU A 145 7.04 -11.45 8.68
C LEU A 145 7.08 -12.73 7.82
N SER A 146 8.25 -13.24 7.44
CA SER A 146 8.39 -14.41 6.57
C SER A 146 7.81 -15.72 7.16
N LYS A 147 7.68 -15.81 8.48
CA LYS A 147 7.10 -16.95 9.17
C LYS A 147 5.59 -16.83 9.42
N THR A 148 4.99 -15.75 8.97
CA THR A 148 3.54 -15.52 9.06
C THR A 148 2.83 -16.15 7.86
N ARG A 149 1.49 -16.18 7.91
CA ARG A 149 0.67 -16.66 6.78
C ARG A 149 0.38 -15.56 5.74
N ILE A 150 1.18 -14.49 5.68
CA ILE A 150 1.09 -13.48 4.63
C ILE A 150 1.35 -14.14 3.28
N GLU A 151 0.38 -14.03 2.36
CA GLU A 151 0.44 -14.68 1.06
C GLU A 151 1.45 -14.01 0.13
N TYR A 152 1.51 -12.66 0.12
CA TYR A 152 2.45 -11.87 -0.67
C TYR A 152 3.04 -10.73 0.14
N GLN A 153 4.33 -10.47 -0.07
CA GLN A 153 4.97 -9.23 0.35
C GLN A 153 5.30 -8.38 -0.88
N LEU A 154 4.88 -7.14 -0.86
CA LEU A 154 4.95 -6.22 -2.01
C LEU A 154 5.74 -4.96 -1.63
N VAL A 155 6.05 -4.13 -2.65
CA VAL A 155 6.50 -2.74 -2.45
C VAL A 155 5.59 -1.82 -3.25
N ASN A 156 5.15 -0.71 -2.64
CA ASN A 156 4.31 0.27 -3.32
C ASN A 156 4.58 1.71 -2.89
N CYS A 157 3.91 2.61 -3.60
CA CYS A 157 3.91 4.05 -3.29
C CYS A 157 5.32 4.64 -3.17
N ALA A 158 6.25 4.09 -3.92
CA ALA A 158 7.61 4.57 -4.12
C ALA A 158 7.86 4.81 -5.61
N HIS A 159 8.90 5.55 -5.94
CA HIS A 159 9.30 5.78 -7.34
C HIS A 159 9.63 4.45 -8.05
N ALA A 160 9.40 4.38 -9.36
CA ALA A 160 9.51 3.15 -10.11
C ALA A 160 10.91 2.53 -10.03
N ASP A 161 11.94 3.33 -10.14
CA ASP A 161 13.35 2.92 -10.03
C ASP A 161 13.68 2.34 -8.64
N LEU A 162 13.26 3.03 -7.57
CA LEU A 162 13.45 2.56 -6.19
C LEU A 162 12.67 1.26 -5.93
N THR A 163 11.48 1.15 -6.48
CA THR A 163 10.64 -0.05 -6.34
C THR A 163 11.29 -1.26 -7.01
N THR A 164 11.86 -1.08 -8.21
CA THR A 164 12.59 -2.15 -8.92
C THR A 164 13.78 -2.66 -8.10
N GLU A 165 14.52 -1.77 -7.46
CA GLU A 165 15.62 -2.19 -6.59
C GLU A 165 15.13 -2.86 -5.29
N ALA A 166 14.06 -2.34 -4.70
CA ALA A 166 13.50 -2.89 -3.46
C ALA A 166 12.96 -4.32 -3.64
N ILE A 167 12.33 -4.65 -4.78
CA ILE A 167 11.84 -6.03 -5.02
C ILE A 167 12.99 -7.05 -5.17
N LYS A 168 14.22 -6.65 -5.50
CA LYS A 168 15.38 -7.54 -5.47
C LYS A 168 15.66 -8.02 -4.05
N ILE A 169 15.45 -7.14 -3.05
CA ILE A 169 15.55 -7.50 -1.63
C ILE A 169 14.43 -8.46 -1.23
N LEU A 170 13.18 -8.21 -1.68
CA LEU A 170 12.07 -9.12 -1.38
C LEU A 170 12.35 -10.52 -1.93
N LYS A 171 12.83 -10.62 -3.17
CA LYS A 171 13.18 -11.88 -3.86
C LYS A 171 14.18 -12.73 -3.06
N GLU A 172 15.09 -12.13 -2.31
CA GLU A 172 16.05 -12.86 -1.47
C GLU A 172 15.39 -13.56 -0.26
N HIS A 173 14.15 -13.15 0.10
CA HIS A 173 13.51 -13.57 1.34
C HIS A 173 12.14 -14.20 1.16
N THR A 174 11.52 -14.07 0.00
CA THR A 174 10.21 -14.67 -0.32
C THR A 174 10.06 -14.94 -1.81
N ASP A 175 9.39 -16.05 -2.14
CA ASP A 175 9.02 -16.41 -3.52
C ASP A 175 7.72 -15.70 -3.97
N ASN A 176 6.97 -15.15 -3.04
CA ASN A 176 5.69 -14.49 -3.28
C ASN A 176 5.84 -12.98 -3.06
N PHE A 177 6.29 -12.30 -4.10
CA PHE A 177 6.51 -10.85 -4.07
C PHE A 177 5.95 -10.15 -5.30
N GLY A 178 5.89 -8.83 -5.21
CA GLY A 178 5.42 -7.97 -6.30
C GLY A 178 5.58 -6.49 -6.02
N ALA A 179 5.06 -5.67 -6.93
CA ALA A 179 5.16 -4.22 -6.82
C ALA A 179 4.01 -3.49 -7.52
N TYR A 180 3.66 -2.32 -6.97
CA TYR A 180 2.80 -1.32 -7.63
C TYR A 180 3.32 0.08 -7.30
N ALA A 181 4.21 0.56 -8.19
CA ALA A 181 4.95 1.81 -8.04
C ALA A 181 4.13 3.04 -8.43
N ASN A 182 4.62 4.23 -8.06
CA ASN A 182 4.19 5.49 -8.63
C ASN A 182 4.78 5.64 -10.05
N SER A 183 4.10 6.37 -10.94
CA SER A 183 4.62 6.70 -12.28
C SER A 183 5.63 7.85 -12.22
N SER A 184 6.68 7.71 -11.41
CA SER A 184 7.70 8.74 -11.23
C SER A 184 9.07 8.13 -11.01
N ILE A 185 10.12 8.94 -11.24
CA ILE A 185 11.52 8.60 -10.94
C ILE A 185 11.97 9.42 -9.74
N TYR A 186 12.78 8.81 -8.89
CA TYR A 186 13.34 9.44 -7.70
C TYR A 186 14.23 10.64 -8.04
N ASP A 187 13.98 11.75 -7.38
CA ASP A 187 14.77 12.97 -7.46
C ASP A 187 15.35 13.31 -6.08
N PRO A 188 16.63 13.05 -5.85
CA PRO A 188 17.27 13.31 -4.55
C PRO A 188 17.19 14.78 -4.10
N SER A 189 17.05 15.72 -5.05
CA SER A 189 16.99 17.16 -4.73
C SER A 189 15.65 17.56 -4.09
N LYS A 190 14.65 16.71 -4.20
CA LYS A 190 13.29 16.94 -3.71
C LYS A 190 12.91 16.06 -2.51
N ASP A 191 13.78 15.14 -2.14
CA ASP A 191 13.52 14.23 -1.04
C ASP A 191 13.99 14.83 0.29
N SER A 192 13.09 15.53 0.98
CA SER A 192 13.29 15.85 2.38
C SER A 192 12.13 15.32 3.21
N LEU A 193 12.44 14.63 4.32
CA LEU A 193 11.45 14.18 5.30
C LEU A 193 10.66 15.35 5.90
N GLU A 194 11.26 16.52 5.91
CA GLU A 194 10.69 17.77 6.44
C GLU A 194 9.54 18.30 5.57
N ASN A 195 9.45 17.86 4.30
CA ASN A 195 8.45 18.34 3.35
C ASN A 195 7.08 17.61 3.45
N TYR A 196 6.90 16.65 4.35
CA TYR A 196 5.63 15.92 4.51
C TYR A 196 4.89 16.38 5.78
N GLU A 197 4.69 17.66 5.96
CA GLU A 197 3.97 18.21 7.11
C GLU A 197 2.44 18.08 6.98
N SER A 198 1.92 18.02 5.75
CA SER A 198 0.49 17.89 5.50
C SER A 198 0.15 16.91 4.37
N VAL A 199 -1.09 16.43 4.35
CA VAL A 199 -1.60 15.56 3.27
C VAL A 199 -1.55 16.27 1.91
N ASP A 200 -1.74 17.58 1.89
CA ASP A 200 -1.75 18.38 0.65
C ASP A 200 -0.35 18.50 0.04
N GLU A 201 0.71 18.48 0.85
CA GLU A 201 2.09 18.57 0.38
C GLU A 201 2.58 17.28 -0.28
N ILE A 202 2.06 16.12 0.10
CA ILE A 202 2.37 14.84 -0.55
C ILE A 202 2.02 14.86 -2.04
N HIS A 203 1.00 15.63 -2.43
CA HIS A 203 0.53 15.70 -3.82
C HIS A 203 1.42 16.55 -4.74
N HIS A 204 2.29 17.40 -4.22
CA HIS A 204 3.08 18.34 -5.01
C HIS A 204 4.47 17.84 -5.43
N HIS A 205 4.93 16.69 -4.94
CA HIS A 205 6.29 16.20 -5.15
C HIS A 205 6.50 15.26 -6.36
N HIS A 206 5.48 15.07 -7.22
CA HIS A 206 5.55 14.17 -8.37
C HIS A 206 5.94 14.87 -9.68
N SER A 207 7.00 15.66 -9.68
CA SER A 207 7.40 16.47 -10.85
C SER A 207 8.17 15.71 -11.93
N ASN A 208 8.53 14.45 -11.72
CA ASN A 208 9.26 13.62 -12.69
C ASN A 208 8.43 12.41 -13.08
N GLU A 209 7.20 12.64 -13.58
CA GLU A 209 6.34 11.57 -14.08
C GLU A 209 6.98 10.93 -15.32
N ILE A 210 6.97 9.60 -15.34
CA ILE A 210 7.38 8.82 -16.50
C ILE A 210 6.18 8.49 -17.40
N ASN A 211 6.43 8.40 -18.69
CA ASN A 211 5.38 8.05 -19.65
C ASN A 211 5.01 6.56 -19.58
N CYS A 212 3.91 6.18 -20.24
CA CYS A 212 3.41 4.80 -20.26
C CYS A 212 4.45 3.79 -20.75
N SER A 213 5.28 4.16 -21.75
CA SER A 213 6.32 3.26 -22.27
C SER A 213 7.41 2.96 -21.23
N ASP A 214 7.82 3.96 -20.45
CA ASP A 214 8.83 3.78 -19.41
C ASP A 214 8.25 3.04 -18.21
N TYR A 215 6.98 3.31 -17.86
CA TYR A 215 6.29 2.52 -16.83
C TYR A 215 6.15 1.05 -17.25
N LEU A 216 5.84 0.78 -18.51
CA LEU A 216 5.79 -0.59 -19.05
C LEU A 216 7.14 -1.30 -18.94
N LYS A 217 8.26 -0.61 -19.20
CA LYS A 217 9.61 -1.16 -19.00
C LYS A 217 9.82 -1.56 -17.54
N HIS A 218 9.49 -0.66 -16.61
CA HIS A 218 9.56 -0.96 -15.16
C HIS A 218 8.74 -2.21 -14.81
N VAL A 219 7.47 -2.29 -15.23
CA VAL A 219 6.62 -3.46 -14.96
C VAL A 219 7.22 -4.74 -15.57
N THR A 220 7.73 -4.66 -16.80
CA THR A 220 8.36 -5.78 -17.48
C THR A 220 9.61 -6.26 -16.74
N GLU A 221 10.41 -5.34 -16.20
CA GLU A 221 11.57 -5.68 -15.39
C GLU A 221 11.16 -6.35 -14.06
N CYS A 222 10.13 -5.85 -13.39
CA CYS A 222 9.58 -6.48 -12.19
C CYS A 222 9.15 -7.93 -12.47
N ILE A 223 8.45 -8.18 -13.59
CA ILE A 223 8.04 -9.53 -14.00
C ILE A 223 9.26 -10.41 -14.30
N ALA A 224 10.27 -9.89 -15.01
CA ALA A 224 11.50 -10.61 -15.30
C ALA A 224 12.28 -10.99 -14.03
N LEU A 225 12.20 -10.19 -12.97
CA LEU A 225 12.76 -10.50 -11.66
C LEU A 225 11.96 -11.60 -10.93
N GLY A 226 10.75 -11.90 -11.36
CA GLY A 226 9.88 -12.94 -10.79
C GLY A 226 8.69 -12.41 -9.98
N ALA A 227 8.39 -11.10 -10.07
CA ALA A 227 7.22 -10.53 -9.41
C ALA A 227 5.93 -11.20 -9.92
N LYS A 228 5.08 -11.64 -9.00
CA LYS A 228 3.81 -12.32 -9.29
C LYS A 228 2.62 -11.36 -9.26
N VAL A 229 2.79 -10.20 -8.65
CA VAL A 229 1.81 -9.12 -8.57
C VAL A 229 2.47 -7.86 -9.09
N VAL A 230 1.82 -7.22 -10.06
CA VAL A 230 2.23 -5.93 -10.60
C VAL A 230 1.02 -5.02 -10.75
N GLY A 231 1.20 -3.74 -10.57
CA GLY A 231 0.13 -2.75 -10.67
C GLY A 231 0.69 -1.34 -10.69
N GLY A 232 -0.20 -0.38 -10.55
CA GLY A 232 0.15 1.02 -10.42
C GLY A 232 -0.39 1.62 -9.12
N CYS A 233 0.32 2.58 -8.57
CA CYS A 233 -0.06 3.35 -7.40
C CYS A 233 -0.36 4.80 -7.81
N PHE A 234 0.03 5.75 -7.01
CA PHE A 234 -0.22 7.16 -7.23
C PHE A 234 0.27 7.62 -8.62
N THR A 235 -0.50 8.49 -9.29
CA THR A 235 -0.26 9.01 -10.65
C THR A 235 -0.37 8.00 -11.81
N THR A 236 -0.49 6.70 -11.56
CA THR A 236 -0.73 5.71 -12.62
C THR A 236 -2.20 5.63 -13.00
N ARG A 237 -2.48 5.61 -14.31
CA ARG A 237 -3.83 5.45 -14.87
C ARG A 237 -3.83 4.40 -15.97
N PRO A 238 -4.93 3.65 -16.14
CA PRO A 238 -5.07 2.69 -17.22
C PRO A 238 -5.42 3.43 -18.53
N GLU A 239 -4.44 3.92 -19.20
CA GLU A 239 -4.58 4.57 -20.53
C GLU A 239 -4.07 3.66 -21.62
#